data_adbd156c32b0a73392a7df53a3a3f96a
#
_entry.id   adbd156c32b0a73392a7df53a3a3f96a
#
_cell.length_a   1.000
_cell.length_b   1.000
_cell.length_c   1.000
_cell.angle_alpha   90.00
_cell.angle_beta   90.00
_cell.angle_gamma   90.00
#
_symmetry.space_group_name_H-M   'P 1'
#
loop_
_entity.id
_entity.type
_entity.pdbx_description
1 polymer ?
#
loop_
_entity_poly.entity_id
_entity_poly.type
_entity_poly.pdbx_seq_one_letter_code
_entity_poly.pdbx_strand_id
1 'polypeptide(L)'
;MLLALVLASACRPGPRDLSMKLMTEDMELRVLPDPVPPRAREPVKYKVVVTDRETGAPIETGMGQIFATSQDGIDAYDPLVKGPELGTYYATMHFITAGQWAVAIRFQRDSTRKLERMDWMQEVFPARGEAKSN
;
A
#
# COMPACT_ATOMS: atom_id res chain seq x y z
N MET A 1 -28.04 29.88 -42.02
CA MET A 1 -28.21 28.53 -41.50
C MET A 1 -26.92 28.18 -40.76
N LEU A 2 -26.92 28.41 -39.43
CA LEU A 2 -25.72 28.26 -38.58
C LEU A 2 -25.74 26.87 -37.98
N LEU A 3 -24.78 26.03 -38.36
CA LEU A 3 -24.61 24.68 -37.85
C LEU A 3 -23.79 24.73 -36.55
N ALA A 4 -24.43 24.62 -35.38
CA ALA A 4 -23.74 24.59 -34.10
C ALA A 4 -23.16 23.18 -33.90
N LEU A 5 -21.83 23.08 -33.92
CA LEU A 5 -21.08 21.85 -33.61
C LEU A 5 -20.98 21.73 -32.10
N VAL A 6 -21.80 20.84 -31.52
CA VAL A 6 -21.73 20.49 -30.09
C VAL A 6 -20.56 19.53 -29.91
N LEU A 7 -19.45 20.04 -29.37
CA LEU A 7 -18.34 19.22 -28.89
C LEU A 7 -18.77 18.54 -27.58
N ALA A 8 -19.15 17.27 -27.66
CA ALA A 8 -19.35 16.43 -26.49
C ALA A 8 -17.97 16.13 -25.89
N SER A 9 -17.62 16.84 -24.82
CA SER A 9 -16.47 16.52 -23.99
C SER A 9 -16.77 15.19 -23.26
N ALA A 10 -16.28 14.11 -23.82
CA ALA A 10 -16.31 12.80 -23.15
C ALA A 10 -15.36 12.87 -21.96
N CYS A 11 -15.90 13.01 -20.74
CA CYS A 11 -15.16 12.81 -19.51
C CYS A 11 -14.70 11.36 -19.47
N ARG A 12 -13.43 11.12 -19.82
CA ARG A 12 -12.79 9.82 -19.56
C ARG A 12 -12.58 9.72 -18.06
N PRO A 13 -13.08 8.67 -17.38
CA PRO A 13 -12.73 8.45 -15.99
C PRO A 13 -11.22 8.28 -15.90
N GLY A 14 -10.56 9.06 -15.04
CA GLY A 14 -9.13 8.92 -14.77
C GLY A 14 -8.80 7.55 -14.15
N PRO A 15 -7.51 7.15 -14.13
CA PRO A 15 -7.10 5.91 -13.50
C PRO A 15 -7.57 5.90 -12.03
N ARG A 16 -8.19 4.78 -11.60
CA ARG A 16 -8.62 4.63 -10.21
C ARG A 16 -7.39 4.60 -9.31
N ASP A 17 -7.35 5.47 -8.33
CA ASP A 17 -6.37 5.40 -7.26
C ASP A 17 -6.75 4.22 -6.34
N LEU A 18 -5.99 3.13 -6.45
CA LEU A 18 -6.17 1.92 -5.64
C LEU A 18 -5.35 1.96 -4.35
N SER A 19 -4.69 3.07 -4.07
CA SER A 19 -3.91 3.23 -2.85
C SER A 19 -4.81 3.35 -1.63
N MET A 20 -4.38 2.73 -0.55
CA MET A 20 -4.99 2.90 0.76
C MET A 20 -4.30 4.06 1.48
N LYS A 21 -5.11 4.93 2.06
CA LYS A 21 -4.61 6.08 2.81
C LYS A 21 -4.64 5.76 4.31
N LEU A 22 -3.48 5.84 4.93
CA LEU A 22 -3.31 5.75 6.39
C LEU A 22 -2.84 7.10 6.91
N MET A 23 -3.30 7.47 8.08
CA MET A 23 -2.93 8.75 8.70
C MET A 23 -2.46 8.54 10.12
N THR A 24 -1.43 9.30 10.49
CA THR A 24 -1.05 9.57 11.88
C THR A 24 -1.36 11.02 12.21
N GLU A 25 -0.90 11.50 13.35
CA GLU A 25 -1.08 12.90 13.74
C GLU A 25 -0.39 13.86 12.75
N ASP A 26 0.80 13.51 12.27
CA ASP A 26 1.65 14.37 11.45
C ASP A 26 2.04 13.81 10.07
N MET A 27 1.65 12.56 9.75
CA MET A 27 1.99 11.91 8.49
C MET A 27 0.76 11.37 7.77
N GLU A 28 0.83 11.37 6.45
CA GLU A 28 -0.04 10.61 5.55
C GLU A 28 0.77 9.55 4.82
N LEU A 29 0.32 8.30 4.87
CA LEU A 29 0.92 7.20 4.12
C LEU A 29 -0.08 6.70 3.08
N ARG A 30 0.36 6.64 1.83
CA ARG A 30 -0.39 5.98 0.76
C ARG A 30 0.25 4.65 0.47
N VAL A 31 -0.50 3.58 0.64
CA VAL A 31 -0.03 2.21 0.53
C VAL A 31 -0.65 1.55 -0.68
N LEU A 32 0.19 1.06 -1.58
CA LEU A 32 -0.26 0.40 -2.81
C LEU A 32 0.45 -0.94 -2.95
N PRO A 33 -0.28 -2.07 -2.81
CA PRO A 33 0.25 -3.38 -3.13
C PRO A 33 0.27 -3.61 -4.66
N ASP A 34 1.23 -4.38 -5.12
CA ASP A 34 1.32 -4.85 -6.50
C ASP A 34 1.80 -6.31 -6.51
N PRO A 35 1.01 -7.26 -7.02
CA PRO A 35 -0.27 -7.12 -7.69
C PRO A 35 -1.44 -6.79 -6.75
N VAL A 36 -2.52 -6.32 -7.34
CA VAL A 36 -3.82 -6.13 -6.69
C VAL A 36 -4.83 -7.07 -7.37
N PRO A 37 -5.50 -7.95 -6.61
CA PRO A 37 -5.35 -8.24 -5.19
C PRO A 37 -4.07 -9.01 -4.89
N PRO A 38 -3.54 -8.92 -3.66
CA PRO A 38 -2.44 -9.77 -3.20
C PRO A 38 -2.82 -11.25 -3.26
N ARG A 39 -1.86 -12.10 -3.64
CA ARG A 39 -2.05 -13.55 -3.75
C ARG A 39 -1.04 -14.32 -2.91
N ALA A 40 -1.48 -15.44 -2.36
CA ALA A 40 -0.63 -16.36 -1.61
C ALA A 40 0.52 -16.89 -2.47
N ARG A 41 1.69 -17.04 -1.86
CA ARG A 41 2.91 -17.60 -2.47
C ARG A 41 3.44 -16.85 -3.69
N GLU A 42 2.93 -15.64 -3.93
CA GLU A 42 3.45 -14.72 -4.94
C GLU A 42 4.02 -13.48 -4.24
N PRO A 43 5.14 -12.92 -4.70
CA PRO A 43 5.66 -11.70 -4.10
C PRO A 43 4.69 -10.54 -4.30
N VAL A 44 4.45 -9.78 -3.24
CA VAL A 44 3.61 -8.58 -3.26
C VAL A 44 4.48 -7.40 -2.90
N LYS A 45 4.73 -6.53 -3.86
CA LYS A 45 5.51 -5.32 -3.65
C LYS A 45 4.59 -4.21 -3.13
N TYR A 46 4.88 -3.73 -1.95
CA TYR A 46 4.20 -2.57 -1.37
C TYR A 46 4.97 -1.31 -1.67
N LYS A 47 4.31 -0.36 -2.31
CA LYS A 47 4.78 1.01 -2.47
C LYS A 47 4.12 1.86 -1.40
N VAL A 48 4.93 2.54 -0.60
CA VAL A 48 4.46 3.41 0.48
C VAL A 48 4.99 4.81 0.25
N VAL A 49 4.09 5.75 0.01
CA VAL A 49 4.42 7.16 -0.17
C VAL A 49 4.07 7.89 1.13
N VAL A 50 5.07 8.53 1.73
CA VAL A 50 4.94 9.19 3.02
C VAL A 50 5.13 10.70 2.86
N THR A 51 4.13 11.45 3.30
CA THR A 51 4.13 12.90 3.26
C THR A 51 3.81 13.50 4.63
N ASP A 52 4.31 14.70 4.85
CA ASP A 52 3.91 15.51 5.99
C ASP A 52 2.43 15.90 5.82
N ARG A 53 1.65 15.66 6.86
CA ARG A 53 0.20 15.89 6.80
C ARG A 53 -0.19 17.37 6.71
N GLU A 54 0.61 18.23 7.29
CA GLU A 54 0.36 19.66 7.31
C GLU A 54 0.82 20.36 6.02
N THR A 55 2.03 20.05 5.56
CA THR A 55 2.68 20.72 4.42
C THR A 55 2.53 19.97 3.10
N GLY A 56 2.26 18.66 3.13
CA GLY A 56 2.29 17.80 1.95
C GLY A 56 3.70 17.45 1.46
N ALA A 57 4.74 17.92 2.15
CA ALA A 57 6.13 17.64 1.78
C ALA A 57 6.48 16.16 1.93
N PRO A 58 7.28 15.58 0.99
CA PRO A 58 7.72 14.19 1.11
C PRO A 58 8.64 14.00 2.32
N ILE A 59 8.47 12.87 3.01
CA ILE A 59 9.33 12.50 4.15
C ILE A 59 10.41 11.54 3.66
N GLU A 60 11.66 12.03 3.63
CA GLU A 60 12.81 11.34 3.03
C GLU A 60 13.68 10.59 4.05
N THR A 61 13.51 10.86 5.32
CA THR A 61 14.39 10.40 6.40
C THR A 61 13.79 9.28 7.23
N GLY A 62 12.66 8.71 6.79
CA GLY A 62 11.92 7.72 7.54
C GLY A 62 12.55 6.34 7.55
N MET A 63 12.18 5.56 8.56
CA MET A 63 12.52 4.15 8.71
C MET A 63 11.26 3.39 9.11
N GLY A 64 11.10 2.19 8.60
CA GLY A 64 9.96 1.38 8.97
C GLY A 64 9.99 -0.04 8.41
N GLN A 65 8.92 -0.76 8.70
CA GLN A 65 8.70 -2.12 8.19
C GLN A 65 7.21 -2.40 8.04
N ILE A 66 6.90 -3.33 7.16
CA ILE A 66 5.58 -3.96 7.10
C ILE A 66 5.65 -5.28 7.84
N PHE A 67 4.65 -5.53 8.65
CA PHE A 67 4.48 -6.76 9.41
C PHE A 67 3.08 -7.29 9.22
N ALA A 68 2.92 -8.59 9.07
CA ALA A 68 1.62 -9.21 8.89
C ALA A 68 1.52 -10.53 9.66
N THR A 69 0.33 -10.82 10.16
CA THR A 69 0.02 -12.09 10.83
C THR A 69 -1.28 -12.67 10.28
N SER A 70 -1.26 -13.96 9.93
CA SER A 70 -2.47 -14.70 9.53
C SER A 70 -3.31 -15.11 10.77
N GLN A 71 -4.53 -15.58 10.53
CA GLN A 71 -5.39 -16.13 11.58
C GLN A 71 -4.76 -17.34 12.29
N ASP A 72 -3.92 -18.09 11.58
CA ASP A 72 -3.21 -19.26 12.12
C ASP A 72 -1.90 -18.91 12.82
N GLY A 73 -1.60 -17.61 12.98
CA GLY A 73 -0.40 -17.14 13.67
C GLY A 73 0.87 -17.19 12.83
N ILE A 74 0.76 -17.28 11.51
CA ILE A 74 1.91 -17.22 10.59
C ILE A 74 2.28 -15.76 10.37
N ASP A 75 3.54 -15.43 10.60
CA ASP A 75 4.06 -14.08 10.44
C ASP A 75 4.79 -13.88 9.11
N ALA A 76 4.71 -12.67 8.59
CA ALA A 76 5.52 -12.19 7.48
C ALA A 76 5.96 -10.75 7.75
N TYR A 77 7.15 -10.38 7.36
CA TYR A 77 7.62 -9.00 7.50
C TYR A 77 8.69 -8.67 6.47
N ASP A 78 8.82 -7.40 6.17
CA ASP A 78 9.91 -6.88 5.34
C ASP A 78 10.21 -5.42 5.72
N PRO A 79 11.47 -5.00 5.77
CA PRO A 79 11.81 -3.60 6.00
C PRO A 79 11.36 -2.73 4.83
N LEU A 80 10.96 -1.50 5.12
CA LEU A 80 10.72 -0.48 4.13
C LEU A 80 12.04 0.13 3.69
N VAL A 81 12.36 0.01 2.40
CA VAL A 81 13.58 0.54 1.81
C VAL A 81 13.25 1.77 0.97
N LYS A 82 13.97 2.86 1.21
CA LYS A 82 13.80 4.11 0.46
C LYS A 82 14.04 3.87 -1.03
N GLY A 83 13.05 4.22 -1.85
CA GLY A 83 13.15 4.19 -3.30
C GLY A 83 13.74 5.47 -3.89
N PRO A 84 13.90 5.53 -5.23
CA PRO A 84 14.42 6.72 -5.92
C PRO A 84 13.43 7.89 -5.93
N GLU A 85 12.12 7.62 -5.87
CA GLU A 85 11.11 8.67 -5.84
C GLU A 85 11.03 9.34 -4.46
N LEU A 86 10.77 10.63 -4.42
CA LEU A 86 10.64 11.40 -3.18
C LEU A 86 9.56 10.80 -2.26
N GLY A 87 9.90 10.65 -0.97
CA GLY A 87 8.99 10.17 0.06
C GLY A 87 8.49 8.74 -0.13
N THR A 88 9.13 7.95 -0.98
CA THR A 88 8.64 6.64 -1.40
C THR A 88 9.52 5.52 -0.88
N TYR A 89 8.87 4.51 -0.29
CA TYR A 89 9.50 3.34 0.32
C TYR A 89 8.88 2.07 -0.25
N TYR A 90 9.67 1.01 -0.32
CA TYR A 90 9.24 -0.28 -0.85
C TYR A 90 9.54 -1.41 0.12
N ALA A 91 8.62 -2.36 0.17
CA ALA A 91 8.80 -3.64 0.84
C ALA A 91 8.18 -4.75 -0.02
N THR A 92 8.71 -5.96 0.06
CA THR A 92 8.15 -7.12 -0.62
C THR A 92 7.68 -8.14 0.39
N MET A 93 6.38 -8.41 0.39
CA MET A 93 5.75 -9.37 1.29
C MET A 93 5.48 -10.69 0.58
N HIS A 94 5.62 -11.77 1.30
CA HIS A 94 5.27 -13.12 0.87
C HIS A 94 4.24 -13.70 1.85
N PHE A 95 2.99 -13.71 1.44
CA PHE A 95 1.92 -14.34 2.20
C PHE A 95 1.87 -15.83 1.88
N ILE A 96 2.12 -16.69 2.86
CA ILE A 96 2.21 -18.14 2.62
C ILE A 96 0.84 -18.75 2.34
N THR A 97 -0.21 -18.23 2.97
CA THR A 97 -1.57 -18.74 2.85
C THR A 97 -2.54 -17.66 2.39
N ALA A 98 -3.61 -18.08 1.71
CA ALA A 98 -4.74 -17.20 1.41
C ALA A 98 -5.59 -16.97 2.67
N GLY A 99 -6.42 -15.95 2.63
CA GLY A 99 -7.34 -15.56 3.70
C GLY A 99 -7.04 -14.18 4.25
N GLN A 100 -7.55 -13.90 5.43
CA GLN A 100 -7.39 -12.61 6.10
C GLN A 100 -6.07 -12.53 6.86
N TRP A 101 -5.36 -11.44 6.63
CA TRP A 101 -4.13 -11.11 7.32
C TRP A 101 -4.27 -9.78 8.03
N ALA A 102 -3.86 -9.73 9.28
CA ALA A 102 -3.69 -8.46 9.99
C ALA A 102 -2.33 -7.88 9.59
N VAL A 103 -2.34 -6.73 8.94
CA VAL A 103 -1.13 -6.08 8.44
C VAL A 103 -0.91 -4.77 9.18
N ALA A 104 0.34 -4.47 9.48
CA ALA A 104 0.73 -3.22 10.11
C ALA A 104 1.96 -2.63 9.44
N ILE A 105 2.00 -1.32 9.33
CA ILE A 105 3.21 -0.56 9.08
C ILE A 105 3.65 0.06 10.40
N ARG A 106 4.93 -0.14 10.74
CA ARG A 106 5.61 0.63 11.77
C ARG A 106 6.55 1.60 11.06
N PHE A 107 6.38 2.87 11.31
CA PHE A 107 7.16 3.90 10.63
C PHE A 107 7.59 5.00 11.60
N GLN A 108 8.86 5.34 11.55
CA GLN A 108 9.46 6.44 12.28
C GLN A 108 9.87 7.52 11.29
N ARG A 109 9.37 8.71 11.45
CA ARG A 109 9.60 9.84 10.54
C ARG A 109 11.07 10.24 10.45
N ASP A 110 11.73 10.32 11.60
CA ASP A 110 13.14 10.56 11.75
C ASP A 110 13.60 10.08 13.14
N SER A 111 14.91 10.13 13.41
CA SER A 111 15.48 9.64 14.66
C SER A 111 15.05 10.40 15.92
N THR A 112 14.42 11.57 15.77
CA THR A 112 13.93 12.40 16.90
C THR A 112 12.46 12.16 17.23
N ARG A 113 11.76 11.39 16.39
CA ARG A 113 10.33 11.12 16.52
C ARG A 113 10.08 9.68 16.98
N LYS A 114 8.92 9.46 17.61
CA LYS A 114 8.50 8.12 18.01
C LYS A 114 8.14 7.25 16.79
N LEU A 115 8.28 5.95 16.97
CA LEU A 115 7.76 4.95 16.02
C LEU A 115 6.23 4.93 16.11
N GLU A 116 5.57 5.08 14.98
CA GLU A 116 4.11 5.02 14.87
C GLU A 116 3.68 3.74 14.16
N ARG A 117 2.51 3.24 14.52
CA ARG A 117 1.94 2.01 13.98
C ARG A 117 0.58 2.29 13.36
N MET A 118 0.36 1.75 12.15
CA MET A 118 -0.90 1.81 11.44
C MET A 118 -1.28 0.42 10.97
N ASP A 119 -2.51 0.01 11.24
CA ASP A 119 -2.99 -1.36 11.01
C ASP A 119 -4.13 -1.38 10.00
N TRP A 120 -4.21 -2.48 9.24
CA TRP A 120 -5.37 -2.80 8.40
C TRP A 120 -5.52 -4.29 8.22
N MET A 121 -6.70 -4.71 7.76
CA MET A 121 -6.94 -6.09 7.35
C MET A 121 -6.75 -6.23 5.85
N GLN A 122 -5.98 -7.23 5.43
CA GLN A 122 -5.71 -7.52 4.04
C GLN A 122 -6.23 -8.90 3.68
N GLU A 123 -7.11 -8.96 2.71
CA GLU A 123 -7.49 -10.23 2.10
C GLU A 123 -6.44 -10.64 1.08
N VAL A 124 -5.92 -11.86 1.25
CA VAL A 124 -4.96 -12.49 0.35
C VAL A 124 -5.67 -13.61 -0.39
N PHE A 125 -5.70 -13.52 -1.71
CA PHE A 125 -6.36 -14.47 -2.58
C PHE A 125 -5.50 -15.72 -2.78
N PRO A 126 -6.10 -16.87 -3.15
CA PRO A 126 -5.34 -18.06 -3.49
C PRO A 126 -4.32 -17.81 -4.60
N ALA A 127 -3.23 -18.56 -4.60
CA ALA A 127 -2.24 -18.54 -5.66
C ALA A 127 -2.91 -18.89 -7.01
N ARG A 128 -2.38 -18.29 -8.09
CA ARG A 128 -2.88 -18.59 -9.43
C ARG A 128 -2.62 -20.05 -9.78
N GLY A 129 -3.61 -20.70 -10.40
CA GLY A 129 -3.50 -22.10 -10.80
C GLY A 129 -3.84 -23.10 -9.67
N GLU A 130 -4.20 -22.66 -8.47
CA GLU A 130 -4.80 -23.52 -7.47
C GLU A 130 -6.21 -23.91 -7.91
N ALA A 131 -6.40 -25.19 -8.18
CA ALA A 131 -7.72 -25.72 -8.45
C ALA A 131 -8.60 -25.53 -7.20
N LYS A 132 -9.79 -24.92 -7.35
CA LYS A 132 -10.79 -24.96 -6.30
C LYS A 132 -11.14 -26.43 -6.06
N SER A 133 -10.73 -26.99 -4.92
CA SER A 133 -11.25 -28.28 -4.49
C SER A 133 -12.73 -28.09 -4.19
N ASN A 134 -13.57 -28.79 -4.92
CA ASN A 134 -14.99 -28.88 -4.65
C ASN A 134 -15.25 -29.66 -3.37
#